data_df6b07b15457432b9a5fe916b788294b
#
_entry.id   df6b07b15457432b9a5fe916b788294b
#
_cell.length_a   1.000
_cell.length_b   1.000
_cell.length_c   1.000
_cell.angle_alpha   90.00
_cell.angle_beta   90.00
_cell.angle_gamma   90.00
#
_symmetry.space_group_name_H-M   'P 1'
#
loop_
_entity.id
_entity.type
_entity.pdbx_description
1 polymer ?
#
loop_
_entity_poly.entity_id
_entity_poly.type
_entity_poly.pdbx_seq_one_letter_code
_entity_poly.pdbx_strand_id
1 'polypeptide(L)'
;MFKNMGMPNGQLALYTSMLYLPWVIKPLWSPFVDIIKSKRWWILAMQILMSAAMLMLPFLLPQTAGESIVQSPLFFATLSIFWVTAFASATHDIAADGFYMLGLDQGDQSGFVGIRSTFYRLSSIFGQGVLVALAGFLENRYGDVHMAWKVTLLLSAVVFAAVTLYHTWSIPRPAADSRPSVTTAREIIIEFGRTFATFFGKKGVWIAMIFMLLYRLPEAFLVKMMNPFLLDSAAQGGLALSNEAVGIVYGTVGVAALTVGGILGGIAASRWGLKKCLWPMALSLTLPCLSFVFLAAFQPQSLWVIGPCVALDQFGYGFGFTAYMLYLMYFSEGEFKTAHYSLCTAFMALSMMLPGLVAGYVQEWLGYTSFFIFVMVCCLVTAAVTFMVKVDPEYGKKQ
;
A
#
# COMPACT_ATOMS: atom_id res chain seq x y z
N MET A 1 15.11 6.84 0.40
CA MET A 1 15.62 8.09 0.98
C MET A 1 16.25 7.85 2.35
N PHE A 2 15.51 7.73 3.47
CA PHE A 2 16.10 7.59 4.81
C PHE A 2 17.04 6.37 4.94
N LYS A 3 16.75 5.26 4.25
CA LYS A 3 17.66 4.11 4.18
C LYS A 3 19.02 4.49 3.59
N ASN A 4 19.02 5.26 2.50
CA ASN A 4 20.25 5.74 1.86
C ASN A 4 21.03 6.76 2.73
N MET A 5 20.34 7.42 3.66
CA MET A 5 20.97 8.27 4.69
C MET A 5 21.49 7.47 5.89
N GLY A 6 21.41 6.11 5.85
CA GLY A 6 21.94 5.22 6.89
C GLY A 6 21.01 4.97 8.07
N MET A 7 19.71 5.27 7.97
CA MET A 7 18.75 4.97 9.04
C MET A 7 18.66 3.46 9.30
N PRO A 8 18.74 3.00 10.57
CA PRO A 8 18.54 1.60 10.95
C PRO A 8 17.19 1.04 10.49
N ASN A 9 17.15 -0.26 10.19
CA ASN A 9 15.95 -0.92 9.65
C ASN A 9 14.77 -0.89 10.63
N GLY A 10 15.04 -1.03 11.93
CA GLY A 10 14.04 -0.95 12.99
C GLY A 10 13.32 0.40 13.00
N GLN A 11 14.07 1.49 13.02
CA GLN A 11 13.53 2.84 12.99
C GLN A 11 12.81 3.13 11.67
N LEU A 12 13.41 2.73 10.53
CA LEU A 12 12.82 2.90 9.21
C LEU A 12 11.45 2.21 9.11
N ALA A 13 11.37 0.95 9.53
CA ALA A 13 10.14 0.17 9.51
C ALA A 13 9.09 0.75 10.46
N LEU A 14 9.49 1.15 11.67
CA LEU A 14 8.60 1.78 12.65
C LEU A 14 7.94 3.04 12.07
N TYR A 15 8.73 4.05 11.69
CA TYR A 15 8.17 5.33 11.23
C TYR A 15 7.37 5.20 9.93
N THR A 16 7.83 4.39 8.96
CA THR A 16 7.09 4.18 7.71
C THR A 16 5.80 3.37 7.91
N SER A 17 5.75 2.51 8.93
CA SER A 17 4.53 1.75 9.23
C SER A 17 3.50 2.57 9.98
N MET A 18 3.92 3.48 10.86
CA MET A 18 3.01 4.42 11.51
C MET A 18 2.24 5.29 10.49
N LEU A 19 2.80 5.57 9.32
CA LEU A 19 2.12 6.32 8.26
C LEU A 19 0.92 5.58 7.64
N TYR A 20 0.69 4.30 7.95
CA TYR A 20 -0.55 3.60 7.59
C TYR A 20 -1.74 3.97 8.50
N LEU A 21 -1.49 4.56 9.67
CA LEU A 21 -2.54 4.88 10.65
C LEU A 21 -3.71 5.69 10.06
N PRO A 22 -3.51 6.71 9.21
CA PRO A 22 -4.64 7.42 8.59
C PRO A 22 -5.60 6.50 7.82
N TRP A 23 -5.08 5.50 7.08
CA TRP A 23 -5.95 4.53 6.39
C TRP A 23 -6.64 3.55 7.33
N VAL A 24 -6.06 3.25 8.48
CA VAL A 24 -6.68 2.41 9.51
C VAL A 24 -7.87 3.12 10.14
N ILE A 25 -7.71 4.41 10.46
CA ILE A 25 -8.73 5.18 11.18
C ILE A 25 -9.62 6.04 10.26
N LYS A 26 -9.41 6.02 8.94
CA LYS A 26 -10.21 6.80 7.97
C LYS A 26 -11.73 6.60 8.10
N PRO A 27 -12.28 5.42 8.47
CA PRO A 27 -13.72 5.27 8.69
C PRO A 27 -14.27 6.22 9.75
N LEU A 28 -13.44 6.68 10.70
CA LEU A 28 -13.89 7.56 11.79
C LEU A 28 -14.23 8.98 11.31
N TRP A 29 -13.65 9.46 10.21
CA TRP A 29 -13.96 10.79 9.67
C TRP A 29 -14.59 10.79 8.28
N SER A 30 -14.76 9.62 7.65
CA SER A 30 -15.37 9.52 6.32
C SER A 30 -16.76 10.19 6.27
N PRO A 31 -17.63 10.10 7.29
CA PRO A 31 -18.93 10.81 7.28
C PRO A 31 -18.79 12.34 7.15
N PHE A 32 -17.75 12.94 7.74
CA PHE A 32 -17.54 14.38 7.63
C PHE A 32 -17.22 14.83 6.21
N VAL A 33 -16.52 13.97 5.44
CA VAL A 33 -16.24 14.22 4.01
C VAL A 33 -17.53 14.21 3.19
N ASP A 34 -18.53 13.46 3.63
CA ASP A 34 -19.84 13.40 2.94
C ASP A 34 -20.70 14.63 3.19
N ILE A 35 -20.57 15.25 4.38
CA ILE A 35 -21.48 16.31 4.86
C ILE A 35 -20.97 17.72 4.56
N ILE A 36 -19.65 17.95 4.77
CA ILE A 36 -19.14 19.33 4.91
C ILE A 36 -19.06 20.05 3.57
N LYS A 37 -18.65 19.38 2.51
CA LYS A 37 -18.47 19.96 1.14
C LYS A 37 -18.67 18.91 0.09
N SER A 38 -18.69 19.34 -1.20
CA SER A 38 -18.71 18.42 -2.34
C SER A 38 -17.46 17.54 -2.39
N LYS A 39 -17.57 16.33 -2.97
CA LYS A 39 -16.45 15.42 -3.16
C LYS A 39 -15.35 16.07 -4.01
N ARG A 40 -15.75 16.80 -5.06
CA ARG A 40 -14.82 17.57 -5.90
C ARG A 40 -14.02 18.58 -5.08
N TRP A 41 -14.65 19.28 -4.12
CA TRP A 41 -13.95 20.23 -3.25
C TRP A 41 -12.90 19.52 -2.40
N TRP A 42 -13.25 18.39 -1.79
CA TRP A 42 -12.31 17.60 -0.98
C TRP A 42 -11.14 17.06 -1.80
N ILE A 43 -11.40 16.56 -3.02
CA ILE A 43 -10.35 16.08 -3.92
C ILE A 43 -9.34 17.20 -4.18
N LEU A 44 -9.80 18.38 -4.62
CA LEU A 44 -8.92 19.49 -4.96
C LEU A 44 -8.21 20.06 -3.72
N ALA A 45 -8.92 20.25 -2.61
CA ALA A 45 -8.32 20.76 -1.37
C ALA A 45 -7.19 19.84 -0.85
N MET A 46 -7.42 18.53 -0.86
CA MET A 46 -6.40 17.56 -0.42
C MET A 46 -5.23 17.48 -1.41
N GLN A 47 -5.47 17.58 -2.72
CA GLN A 47 -4.39 17.64 -3.72
C GLN A 47 -3.54 18.90 -3.57
N ILE A 48 -4.15 20.06 -3.34
CA ILE A 48 -3.44 21.31 -3.07
C ILE A 48 -2.60 21.17 -1.79
N LEU A 49 -3.17 20.63 -0.72
CA LEU A 49 -2.45 20.41 0.53
C LEU A 49 -1.26 19.45 0.35
N MET A 50 -1.47 18.34 -0.36
CA MET A 50 -0.38 17.39 -0.68
C MET A 50 0.69 18.01 -1.57
N SER A 51 0.29 18.80 -2.58
CA SER A 51 1.24 19.52 -3.44
C SER A 51 2.13 20.48 -2.64
N ALA A 52 1.53 21.28 -1.76
CA ALA A 52 2.26 22.19 -0.88
C ALA A 52 3.21 21.44 0.06
N ALA A 53 2.73 20.37 0.68
CA ALA A 53 3.53 19.50 1.55
C ALA A 53 4.73 18.88 0.80
N MET A 54 4.50 18.33 -0.40
CA MET A 54 5.56 17.75 -1.22
C MET A 54 6.58 18.78 -1.71
N LEU A 55 6.16 20.02 -2.01
CA LEU A 55 7.08 21.10 -2.40
C LEU A 55 7.97 21.56 -1.23
N MET A 56 7.50 21.47 0.01
CA MET A 56 8.30 21.79 1.20
C MET A 56 9.32 20.70 1.54
N LEU A 57 9.00 19.43 1.28
CA LEU A 57 9.77 18.27 1.70
C LEU A 57 11.27 18.32 1.29
N PRO A 58 11.66 18.69 0.06
CA PRO A 58 13.06 18.74 -0.37
C PRO A 58 13.94 19.69 0.46
N PHE A 59 13.34 20.69 1.11
CA PHE A 59 14.04 21.71 1.92
C PHE A 59 14.13 21.33 3.41
N LEU A 60 13.41 20.29 3.82
CA LEU A 60 13.36 19.83 5.21
C LEU A 60 14.11 18.50 5.41
N LEU A 61 14.87 18.04 4.41
CA LEU A 61 15.61 16.78 4.53
C LEU A 61 16.68 16.87 5.62
N PRO A 62 16.81 15.86 6.51
CA PRO A 62 17.86 15.82 7.51
C PRO A 62 19.24 15.84 6.87
N GLN A 63 20.14 16.63 7.44
CA GLN A 63 21.55 16.73 7.01
C GLN A 63 22.44 15.69 7.70
N THR A 64 21.94 15.11 8.81
CA THR A 64 22.62 14.08 9.59
C THR A 64 22.39 12.70 8.98
N ALA A 65 23.35 11.80 9.18
CA ALA A 65 23.29 10.43 8.68
C ALA A 65 23.29 9.39 9.83
N GLY A 66 22.88 8.16 9.56
CA GLY A 66 22.90 7.06 10.50
C GLY A 66 21.85 7.18 11.62
N GLU A 67 22.15 6.65 12.79
CA GLU A 67 21.26 6.64 13.95
C GLU A 67 20.90 8.04 14.47
N SER A 68 21.75 9.03 14.24
CA SER A 68 21.52 10.43 14.65
C SER A 68 20.44 11.14 13.85
N ILE A 69 19.95 10.58 12.74
CA ILE A 69 18.88 11.16 11.93
C ILE A 69 17.65 11.46 12.79
N VAL A 70 17.23 10.54 13.65
CA VAL A 70 16.03 10.69 14.50
C VAL A 70 16.19 11.74 15.61
N GLN A 71 17.40 12.22 15.85
CA GLN A 71 17.64 13.32 16.80
C GLN A 71 17.57 14.70 16.12
N SER A 72 17.57 14.73 14.79
CA SER A 72 17.53 15.97 14.01
C SER A 72 16.13 16.60 14.07
N PRO A 73 16.00 17.92 14.38
CA PRO A 73 14.73 18.63 14.23
C PRO A 73 14.14 18.55 12.82
N LEU A 74 15.00 18.49 11.79
CA LEU A 74 14.57 18.36 10.39
C LEU A 74 13.95 16.97 10.11
N PHE A 75 14.35 15.92 10.83
CA PHE A 75 13.69 14.62 10.73
C PHE A 75 12.23 14.71 11.18
N PHE A 76 11.97 15.33 12.32
CA PHE A 76 10.60 15.49 12.81
C PHE A 76 9.77 16.42 11.91
N ALA A 77 10.39 17.48 11.35
CA ALA A 77 9.73 18.33 10.36
C ALA A 77 9.37 17.54 9.09
N THR A 78 10.29 16.74 8.56
CA THR A 78 10.04 15.85 7.41
C THR A 78 8.96 14.82 7.73
N LEU A 79 9.00 14.20 8.90
CA LEU A 79 8.01 13.22 9.35
C LEU A 79 6.62 13.87 9.51
N SER A 80 6.55 15.10 10.03
CA SER A 80 5.30 15.86 10.13
C SER A 80 4.69 16.15 8.75
N ILE A 81 5.50 16.49 7.76
CA ILE A 81 5.04 16.64 6.37
C ILE A 81 4.50 15.32 5.82
N PHE A 82 5.16 14.18 6.09
CA PHE A 82 4.63 12.87 5.70
C PHE A 82 3.30 12.55 6.38
N TRP A 83 3.13 12.89 7.67
CA TRP A 83 1.86 12.72 8.37
C TRP A 83 0.75 13.57 7.75
N VAL A 84 1.00 14.85 7.49
CA VAL A 84 0.05 15.74 6.81
C VAL A 84 -0.32 15.15 5.44
N THR A 85 0.67 14.69 4.67
CA THR A 85 0.44 14.07 3.36
C THR A 85 -0.37 12.77 3.48
N ALA A 86 -0.09 11.94 4.49
CA ALA A 86 -0.81 10.68 4.71
C ALA A 86 -2.29 10.90 5.09
N PHE A 87 -2.58 11.86 5.99
CA PHE A 87 -3.96 12.23 6.31
C PHE A 87 -4.69 12.86 5.13
N ALA A 88 -4.03 13.75 4.40
CA ALA A 88 -4.58 14.36 3.19
C ALA A 88 -4.87 13.29 2.11
N SER A 89 -3.96 12.33 1.92
CA SER A 89 -4.13 11.24 0.96
C SER A 89 -5.27 10.29 1.36
N ALA A 90 -5.39 9.92 2.64
CA ALA A 90 -6.51 9.10 3.12
C ALA A 90 -7.87 9.81 2.97
N THR A 91 -7.92 11.14 3.20
CA THR A 91 -9.12 11.96 2.98
C THR A 91 -9.45 12.12 1.50
N HIS A 92 -8.42 12.31 0.66
CA HIS A 92 -8.56 12.34 -0.79
C HIS A 92 -9.14 11.03 -1.33
N ASP A 93 -8.67 9.88 -0.82
CA ASP A 93 -9.12 8.55 -1.20
C ASP A 93 -10.63 8.36 -0.91
N ILE A 94 -11.10 8.76 0.29
CA ILE A 94 -12.53 8.77 0.62
C ILE A 94 -13.34 9.60 -0.38
N ALA A 95 -12.86 10.82 -0.68
CA ALA A 95 -13.56 11.73 -1.57
C ALA A 95 -13.55 11.23 -3.03
N ALA A 96 -12.43 10.69 -3.50
CA ALA A 96 -12.29 10.15 -4.84
C ALA A 96 -13.16 8.92 -5.08
N ASP A 97 -13.23 8.01 -4.08
CA ASP A 97 -14.12 6.84 -4.14
C ASP A 97 -15.60 7.27 -4.16
N GLY A 98 -15.98 8.22 -3.30
CA GLY A 98 -17.33 8.78 -3.31
C GLY A 98 -17.67 9.49 -4.62
N PHE A 99 -16.75 10.27 -5.17
CA PHE A 99 -16.92 10.97 -6.45
C PHE A 99 -17.08 9.98 -7.61
N TYR A 100 -16.30 8.91 -7.64
CA TYR A 100 -16.40 7.84 -8.64
C TYR A 100 -17.80 7.18 -8.62
N MET A 101 -18.33 6.92 -7.43
CA MET A 101 -19.65 6.32 -7.27
C MET A 101 -20.81 7.26 -7.64
N LEU A 102 -20.64 8.57 -7.43
CA LEU A 102 -21.66 9.59 -7.76
C LEU A 102 -21.62 10.01 -9.23
N GLY A 103 -20.44 9.98 -9.84
CA GLY A 103 -20.21 10.49 -11.20
C GLY A 103 -20.45 9.48 -12.32
N LEU A 104 -20.54 8.19 -12.00
CA LEU A 104 -20.67 7.09 -12.95
C LEU A 104 -21.86 6.19 -12.59
N ASP A 105 -22.58 5.72 -13.60
CA ASP A 105 -23.58 4.67 -13.40
C ASP A 105 -22.90 3.29 -13.14
N GLN A 106 -23.68 2.29 -12.74
CA GLN A 106 -23.14 0.97 -12.38
C GLN A 106 -22.42 0.27 -13.53
N GLY A 107 -22.88 0.48 -14.76
CA GLY A 107 -22.25 -0.09 -15.96
C GLY A 107 -20.89 0.54 -16.21
N ASP A 108 -20.82 1.86 -16.18
CA ASP A 108 -19.60 2.63 -16.36
C ASP A 108 -18.60 2.39 -15.22
N GLN A 109 -19.06 2.29 -13.96
CA GLN A 109 -18.21 1.94 -12.84
C GLN A 109 -17.46 0.62 -13.10
N SER A 110 -18.15 -0.40 -13.58
CA SER A 110 -17.54 -1.69 -13.92
C SER A 110 -16.50 -1.58 -15.03
N GLY A 111 -16.77 -0.77 -16.07
CA GLY A 111 -15.86 -0.53 -17.18
C GLY A 111 -14.60 0.23 -16.77
N PHE A 112 -14.74 1.26 -15.93
CA PHE A 112 -13.64 2.14 -15.54
C PHE A 112 -12.77 1.60 -14.38
N VAL A 113 -13.20 0.57 -13.64
CA VAL A 113 -12.39 -0.07 -12.60
C VAL A 113 -11.04 -0.55 -13.12
N GLY A 114 -11.00 -1.16 -14.31
CA GLY A 114 -9.75 -1.62 -14.94
C GLY A 114 -8.82 -0.46 -15.29
N ILE A 115 -9.37 0.63 -15.82
CA ILE A 115 -8.62 1.85 -16.16
C ILE A 115 -8.02 2.47 -14.89
N ARG A 116 -8.81 2.62 -13.83
CA ARG A 116 -8.36 3.12 -12.51
C ARG A 116 -7.20 2.27 -11.97
N SER A 117 -7.34 0.94 -12.02
CA SER A 117 -6.30 0.02 -11.60
C SER A 117 -5.01 0.16 -12.43
N THR A 118 -5.12 0.37 -13.74
CA THR A 118 -3.98 0.59 -14.63
C THR A 118 -3.23 1.87 -14.26
N PHE A 119 -3.91 2.99 -14.06
CA PHE A 119 -3.28 4.24 -13.64
C PHE A 119 -2.63 4.13 -12.26
N TYR A 120 -3.24 3.42 -11.31
CA TYR A 120 -2.62 3.13 -10.02
C TYR A 120 -1.28 2.39 -10.18
N ARG A 121 -1.22 1.40 -11.07
CA ARG A 121 0.00 0.63 -11.34
C ARG A 121 1.07 1.46 -12.04
N LEU A 122 0.68 2.31 -13.01
CA LEU A 122 1.59 3.25 -13.66
C LEU A 122 2.19 4.23 -12.65
N SER A 123 1.38 4.76 -11.73
CA SER A 123 1.85 5.62 -10.64
C SER A 123 2.81 4.89 -9.70
N SER A 124 2.56 3.61 -9.42
CA SER A 124 3.46 2.78 -8.61
C SER A 124 4.80 2.55 -9.30
N ILE A 125 4.82 2.26 -10.61
CA ILE A 125 6.05 2.16 -11.41
C ILE A 125 6.81 3.49 -11.40
N PHE A 126 6.10 4.60 -11.58
CA PHE A 126 6.71 5.93 -11.54
C PHE A 126 7.35 6.20 -10.17
N GLY A 127 6.61 5.99 -9.07
CA GLY A 127 7.09 6.29 -7.72
C GLY A 127 8.19 5.36 -7.23
N GLN A 128 8.01 4.05 -7.40
CA GLN A 128 8.95 3.03 -6.87
C GLN A 128 10.06 2.65 -7.86
N GLY A 129 9.82 2.85 -9.17
CA GLY A 129 10.79 2.57 -10.21
C GLY A 129 11.53 3.83 -10.66
N VAL A 130 10.83 4.69 -11.40
CA VAL A 130 11.46 5.84 -12.10
C VAL A 130 12.10 6.82 -11.13
N LEU A 131 11.40 7.23 -10.06
CA LEU A 131 11.95 8.19 -9.09
C LEU A 131 13.11 7.60 -8.29
N VAL A 132 13.07 6.31 -7.93
CA VAL A 132 14.18 5.67 -7.21
C VAL A 132 15.39 5.49 -8.11
N ALA A 133 15.20 5.07 -9.36
CA ALA A 133 16.27 4.98 -10.35
C ALA A 133 16.88 6.36 -10.66
N LEU A 134 16.06 7.41 -10.77
CA LEU A 134 16.51 8.79 -10.92
C LEU A 134 17.37 9.25 -9.73
N ALA A 135 16.93 8.95 -8.50
CA ALA A 135 17.72 9.26 -7.31
C ALA A 135 19.10 8.58 -7.35
N GLY A 136 19.15 7.28 -7.74
CA GLY A 136 20.41 6.55 -7.89
C GLY A 136 21.31 7.13 -9.00
N PHE A 137 20.75 7.51 -10.15
CA PHE A 137 21.48 8.15 -11.24
C PHE A 137 22.08 9.50 -10.78
N LEU A 138 21.30 10.32 -10.10
CA LEU A 138 21.76 11.61 -9.59
C LEU A 138 22.80 11.46 -8.47
N GLU A 139 22.65 10.43 -7.61
CA GLU A 139 23.64 10.07 -6.58
C GLU A 139 25.00 9.74 -7.22
N ASN A 140 25.00 8.89 -8.26
CA ASN A 140 26.23 8.59 -9.02
C ASN A 140 26.81 9.82 -9.73
N ARG A 141 25.95 10.74 -10.18
CA ARG A 141 26.39 11.95 -10.91
C ARG A 141 26.96 13.04 -10.00
N TYR A 142 26.36 13.26 -8.83
CA TYR A 142 26.73 14.33 -7.91
C TYR A 142 27.62 13.87 -6.75
N GLY A 143 27.68 12.56 -6.46
CA GLY A 143 28.37 12.01 -5.30
C GLY A 143 27.71 12.40 -3.95
N ASP A 144 26.47 12.89 -3.97
CA ASP A 144 25.74 13.38 -2.81
C ASP A 144 24.30 12.81 -2.78
N VAL A 145 24.04 11.93 -1.83
CA VAL A 145 22.74 11.29 -1.57
C VAL A 145 21.68 12.35 -1.26
N HIS A 146 22.02 13.36 -0.47
CA HIS A 146 21.08 14.37 -0.04
C HIS A 146 20.61 15.24 -1.23
N MET A 147 21.55 15.67 -2.08
CA MET A 147 21.23 16.44 -3.29
C MET A 147 20.42 15.62 -4.29
N ALA A 148 20.77 14.33 -4.47
CA ALA A 148 20.03 13.43 -5.34
C ALA A 148 18.57 13.29 -4.95
N TRP A 149 18.30 13.05 -3.67
CA TRP A 149 16.93 12.95 -3.17
C TRP A 149 16.19 14.29 -3.17
N LYS A 150 16.89 15.40 -2.90
CA LYS A 150 16.30 16.74 -2.97
C LYS A 150 15.76 17.03 -4.37
N VAL A 151 16.56 16.80 -5.42
CA VAL A 151 16.15 17.00 -6.81
C VAL A 151 15.01 16.04 -7.21
N THR A 152 15.12 14.77 -6.83
CA THR A 152 14.09 13.76 -7.13
C THR A 152 12.75 14.10 -6.50
N LEU A 153 12.74 14.50 -5.23
CA LEU A 153 11.52 14.91 -4.52
C LEU A 153 10.93 16.19 -5.09
N LEU A 154 11.77 17.16 -5.47
CA LEU A 154 11.31 18.38 -6.12
C LEU A 154 10.63 18.10 -7.46
N LEU A 155 11.23 17.24 -8.29
CA LEU A 155 10.61 16.80 -9.55
C LEU A 155 9.27 16.12 -9.31
N SER A 156 9.21 15.19 -8.35
CA SER A 156 7.96 14.53 -7.95
C SER A 156 6.88 15.53 -7.52
N ALA A 157 7.26 16.52 -6.70
CA ALA A 157 6.35 17.57 -6.24
C ALA A 157 5.82 18.44 -7.39
N VAL A 158 6.70 18.81 -8.34
CA VAL A 158 6.31 19.59 -9.53
C VAL A 158 5.33 18.81 -10.41
N VAL A 159 5.61 17.53 -10.67
CA VAL A 159 4.70 16.67 -11.44
C VAL A 159 3.33 16.56 -10.75
N PHE A 160 3.31 16.33 -9.43
CA PHE A 160 2.06 16.23 -8.69
C PHE A 160 1.30 17.57 -8.66
N ALA A 161 1.99 18.70 -8.50
CA ALA A 161 1.39 20.03 -8.57
C ALA A 161 0.80 20.33 -9.95
N ALA A 162 1.48 19.93 -11.04
CA ALA A 162 0.98 20.05 -12.40
C ALA A 162 -0.31 19.23 -12.62
N VAL A 163 -0.35 17.99 -12.10
CA VAL A 163 -1.56 17.16 -12.12
C VAL A 163 -2.69 17.79 -11.29
N THR A 164 -2.36 18.34 -10.12
CA THR A 164 -3.33 19.08 -9.29
C THR A 164 -3.92 20.27 -10.04
N LEU A 165 -3.07 21.05 -10.69
CA LEU A 165 -3.51 22.20 -11.51
C LEU A 165 -4.41 21.73 -12.66
N TYR A 166 -4.03 20.67 -13.38
CA TYR A 166 -4.87 20.04 -14.41
C TYR A 166 -6.24 19.64 -13.87
N HIS A 167 -6.33 19.07 -12.68
CA HIS A 167 -7.56 18.63 -12.06
C HIS A 167 -8.50 19.80 -11.68
N THR A 168 -8.01 21.01 -11.48
CA THR A 168 -8.86 22.15 -11.11
C THR A 168 -9.93 22.45 -12.18
N TRP A 169 -9.64 22.18 -13.44
CA TRP A 169 -10.57 22.39 -14.57
C TRP A 169 -11.03 21.09 -15.26
N SER A 170 -10.26 19.99 -15.18
CA SER A 170 -10.62 18.73 -15.84
C SER A 170 -11.66 17.91 -15.05
N ILE A 171 -11.66 17.97 -13.70
CA ILE A 171 -12.65 17.21 -12.89
C ILE A 171 -14.05 17.80 -13.09
N PRO A 172 -15.03 17.01 -13.56
CA PRO A 172 -16.39 17.47 -13.81
C PRO A 172 -17.10 17.92 -12.52
N ARG A 173 -18.26 18.57 -12.68
CA ARG A 173 -19.12 19.05 -11.59
C ARG A 173 -20.50 18.37 -11.71
N PRO A 174 -20.62 17.09 -11.34
CA PRO A 174 -21.90 16.40 -11.42
C PRO A 174 -22.92 17.05 -10.47
N ALA A 175 -24.18 17.18 -10.94
CA ALA A 175 -25.24 17.80 -10.15
C ALA A 175 -25.48 17.07 -8.82
N ALA A 176 -25.25 15.75 -8.79
CA ALA A 176 -25.35 14.93 -7.59
C ALA A 176 -24.33 15.30 -6.49
N ASP A 177 -23.17 15.88 -6.85
CA ASP A 177 -22.12 16.32 -5.92
C ASP A 177 -22.38 17.73 -5.34
N SER A 178 -23.37 18.46 -5.87
CA SER A 178 -23.64 19.86 -5.49
C SER A 178 -24.49 20.02 -4.24
N ARG A 179 -25.10 18.97 -3.73
CA ARG A 179 -25.93 18.99 -2.51
C ARG A 179 -25.32 18.02 -1.48
N PRO A 180 -24.78 18.53 -0.34
CA PRO A 180 -24.74 17.69 0.84
C PRO A 180 -26.18 17.23 1.10
N SER A 181 -26.42 15.93 1.16
CA SER A 181 -27.68 15.42 1.68
C SER A 181 -27.89 16.11 3.02
N VAL A 182 -29.03 16.79 3.22
CA VAL A 182 -29.36 17.48 4.46
C VAL A 182 -29.66 16.41 5.51
N THR A 183 -28.62 15.73 5.94
CA THR A 183 -28.63 14.82 7.06
C THR A 183 -28.11 15.60 8.24
N THR A 184 -28.85 15.58 9.32
CA THR A 184 -28.41 16.22 10.56
C THR A 184 -27.18 15.46 11.09
N ALA A 185 -26.26 16.16 11.75
CA ALA A 185 -25.09 15.51 12.38
C ALA A 185 -25.51 14.33 13.30
N ARG A 186 -26.70 14.39 13.89
CA ARG A 186 -27.28 13.31 14.70
C ARG A 186 -27.59 12.06 13.87
N GLU A 187 -28.21 12.21 12.70
CA GLU A 187 -28.54 11.07 11.81
C GLU A 187 -27.28 10.36 11.37
N ILE A 188 -26.22 11.11 11.06
CA ILE A 188 -24.93 10.55 10.64
C ILE A 188 -24.27 9.75 11.76
N ILE A 189 -24.29 10.26 12.99
CA ILE A 189 -23.74 9.53 14.15
C ILE A 189 -24.54 8.25 14.40
N ILE A 190 -25.86 8.29 14.24
CA ILE A 190 -26.74 7.11 14.40
C ILE A 190 -26.44 6.09 13.31
N GLU A 191 -26.36 6.51 12.05
CA GLU A 191 -26.08 5.63 10.92
C GLU A 191 -24.66 5.03 11.00
N PHE A 192 -23.69 5.83 11.43
CA PHE A 192 -22.35 5.39 11.74
C PHE A 192 -22.35 4.29 12.82
N GLY A 193 -23.01 4.53 13.95
CA GLY A 193 -23.17 3.56 15.03
C GLY A 193 -23.86 2.27 14.56
N ARG A 194 -24.89 2.37 13.72
CA ARG A 194 -25.62 1.25 13.13
C ARG A 194 -24.72 0.44 12.18
N THR A 195 -23.91 1.11 11.38
CA THR A 195 -22.93 0.47 10.49
C THR A 195 -21.93 -0.40 11.25
N PHE A 196 -21.38 0.13 12.34
CA PHE A 196 -20.46 -0.64 13.19
C PHE A 196 -21.19 -1.81 13.87
N ALA A 197 -22.35 -1.57 14.47
CA ALA A 197 -23.12 -2.61 15.13
C ALA A 197 -23.49 -3.74 14.18
N THR A 198 -23.93 -3.43 12.96
CA THR A 198 -24.27 -4.44 11.94
C THR A 198 -23.03 -5.18 11.41
N PHE A 199 -21.87 -4.53 11.30
CA PHE A 199 -20.62 -5.17 10.91
C PHE A 199 -20.19 -6.21 11.94
N PHE A 200 -20.08 -5.79 13.22
CA PHE A 200 -19.66 -6.67 14.30
C PHE A 200 -20.73 -7.73 14.69
N GLY A 201 -21.98 -7.52 14.31
CA GLY A 201 -23.07 -8.51 14.43
C GLY A 201 -23.06 -9.58 13.33
N LYS A 202 -22.24 -9.48 12.30
CA LYS A 202 -22.19 -10.49 11.22
C LYS A 202 -21.73 -11.86 11.73
N LYS A 203 -22.38 -12.90 11.23
CA LYS A 203 -21.96 -14.29 11.52
C LYS A 203 -20.53 -14.55 11.05
N GLY A 204 -19.68 -15.00 11.95
CA GLY A 204 -18.28 -15.31 11.64
C GLY A 204 -17.36 -14.10 11.56
N VAL A 205 -17.78 -12.91 12.07
CA VAL A 205 -16.99 -11.68 12.05
C VAL A 205 -15.58 -11.85 12.65
N TRP A 206 -15.44 -12.59 13.74
CA TRP A 206 -14.14 -12.83 14.40
C TRP A 206 -13.19 -13.64 13.51
N ILE A 207 -13.70 -14.66 12.81
CA ILE A 207 -12.90 -15.44 11.86
C ILE A 207 -12.51 -14.56 10.67
N ALA A 208 -13.44 -13.73 10.17
CA ALA A 208 -13.16 -12.79 9.09
C ALA A 208 -12.11 -11.76 9.49
N MET A 209 -12.19 -11.21 10.71
CA MET A 209 -11.20 -10.25 11.22
C MET A 209 -9.82 -10.90 11.37
N ILE A 210 -9.74 -12.10 11.94
CA ILE A 210 -8.48 -12.87 12.06
C ILE A 210 -7.90 -13.11 10.66
N PHE A 211 -8.71 -13.53 9.71
CA PHE A 211 -8.28 -13.70 8.31
C PHE A 211 -7.77 -12.39 7.72
N MET A 212 -8.53 -11.29 7.84
CA MET A 212 -8.14 -9.98 7.32
C MET A 212 -6.83 -9.46 7.91
N LEU A 213 -6.57 -9.76 9.18
CA LEU A 213 -5.35 -9.31 9.87
C LEU A 213 -4.13 -10.19 9.58
N LEU A 214 -4.32 -11.51 9.38
CA LEU A 214 -3.21 -12.46 9.38
C LEU A 214 -2.93 -13.13 8.03
N TYR A 215 -3.86 -13.07 7.06
CA TYR A 215 -3.66 -13.66 5.74
C TYR A 215 -2.40 -13.16 5.04
N ARG A 216 -2.09 -11.87 5.21
CA ARG A 216 -0.93 -11.18 4.61
C ARG A 216 0.27 -11.05 5.53
N LEU A 217 0.28 -11.76 6.65
CA LEU A 217 1.34 -11.62 7.67
C LEU A 217 2.76 -11.79 7.11
N PRO A 218 3.10 -12.87 6.36
CA PRO A 218 4.43 -13.04 5.79
C PRO A 218 4.78 -11.94 4.80
N GLU A 219 3.85 -11.56 3.93
CA GLU A 219 4.05 -10.49 2.96
C GLU A 219 4.26 -9.13 3.64
N ALA A 220 3.55 -8.84 4.74
CA ALA A 220 3.70 -7.59 5.47
C ALA A 220 5.12 -7.43 6.07
N PHE A 221 5.72 -8.52 6.58
CA PHE A 221 7.11 -8.54 6.99
C PHE A 221 8.07 -8.40 5.81
N LEU A 222 7.84 -9.18 4.74
CA LEU A 222 8.71 -9.22 3.56
C LEU A 222 8.80 -7.86 2.88
N VAL A 223 7.67 -7.24 2.56
CA VAL A 223 7.59 -5.95 1.85
C VAL A 223 8.35 -4.84 2.61
N LYS A 224 8.31 -4.86 3.94
CA LYS A 224 9.05 -3.88 4.76
C LYS A 224 10.56 -4.05 4.67
N MET A 225 11.05 -5.27 4.57
CA MET A 225 12.49 -5.57 4.57
C MET A 225 13.07 -5.83 3.18
N MET A 226 12.24 -5.95 2.14
CA MET A 226 12.70 -6.19 0.78
C MET A 226 13.65 -5.09 0.29
N ASN A 227 13.24 -3.83 0.36
CA ASN A 227 14.05 -2.71 -0.10
C ASN A 227 15.34 -2.55 0.74
N PRO A 228 15.30 -2.54 2.09
CA PRO A 228 16.51 -2.60 2.90
C PRO A 228 17.45 -3.75 2.53
N PHE A 229 16.93 -4.96 2.35
CA PHE A 229 17.71 -6.16 1.98
C PHE A 229 18.45 -5.99 0.64
N LEU A 230 17.81 -5.39 -0.35
CA LEU A 230 18.43 -5.14 -1.65
C LEU A 230 19.57 -4.11 -1.57
N LEU A 231 19.45 -3.11 -0.68
CA LEU A 231 20.39 -2.00 -0.54
C LEU A 231 21.52 -2.25 0.45
N ASP A 232 21.26 -2.99 1.55
CA ASP A 232 22.23 -3.20 2.62
C ASP A 232 23.46 -3.95 2.11
N SER A 233 24.61 -3.64 2.71
CA SER A 233 25.90 -4.26 2.37
C SER A 233 25.89 -5.77 2.59
N ALA A 234 26.73 -6.49 1.84
CA ALA A 234 26.93 -7.93 2.03
C ALA A 234 27.41 -8.27 3.45
N ALA A 235 28.19 -7.38 4.08
CA ALA A 235 28.62 -7.54 5.47
C ALA A 235 27.45 -7.52 6.47
N GLN A 236 26.34 -6.86 6.13
CA GLN A 236 25.10 -6.84 6.90
C GLN A 236 24.12 -7.94 6.46
N GLY A 237 24.51 -8.80 5.52
CA GLY A 237 23.70 -9.87 4.96
C GLY A 237 22.76 -9.42 3.83
N GLY A 238 22.88 -8.18 3.33
CA GLY A 238 22.13 -7.66 2.20
C GLY A 238 22.79 -7.95 0.84
N LEU A 239 22.21 -7.45 -0.25
CA LEU A 239 22.70 -7.68 -1.61
C LEU A 239 23.57 -6.54 -2.18
N ALA A 240 23.70 -5.42 -1.46
CA ALA A 240 24.51 -4.26 -1.83
C ALA A 240 24.20 -3.69 -3.24
N LEU A 241 22.94 -3.75 -3.67
CA LEU A 241 22.53 -3.18 -4.94
C LEU A 241 22.53 -1.66 -4.92
N SER A 242 22.83 -1.04 -6.07
CA SER A 242 22.62 0.40 -6.23
C SER A 242 21.14 0.77 -6.26
N ASN A 243 20.82 2.04 -5.93
CA ASN A 243 19.44 2.55 -6.05
C ASN A 243 18.87 2.41 -7.46
N GLU A 244 19.71 2.55 -8.49
CA GLU A 244 19.34 2.34 -9.89
C GLU A 244 18.90 0.90 -10.12
N ALA A 245 19.71 -0.08 -9.68
CA ALA A 245 19.39 -1.50 -9.79
C ALA A 245 18.11 -1.87 -9.03
N VAL A 246 17.92 -1.34 -7.82
CA VAL A 246 16.68 -1.52 -7.04
C VAL A 246 15.48 -0.91 -7.75
N GLY A 247 15.60 0.28 -8.33
CA GLY A 247 14.54 0.92 -9.12
C GLY A 247 14.12 0.07 -10.32
N ILE A 248 15.07 -0.57 -11.00
CA ILE A 248 14.80 -1.47 -12.14
C ILE A 248 14.16 -2.78 -11.64
N VAL A 249 14.82 -3.47 -10.70
CA VAL A 249 14.42 -4.83 -10.29
C VAL A 249 13.11 -4.81 -9.52
N TYR A 250 13.01 -3.99 -8.49
CA TYR A 250 11.83 -3.95 -7.63
C TYR A 250 10.76 -3.01 -8.18
N GLY A 251 11.14 -1.77 -8.52
CA GLY A 251 10.20 -0.75 -8.93
C GLY A 251 9.62 -0.94 -10.32
N THR A 252 10.35 -1.57 -11.25
CA THR A 252 9.89 -1.78 -12.63
C THR A 252 9.49 -3.22 -12.88
N VAL A 253 10.46 -4.16 -12.80
CA VAL A 253 10.22 -5.58 -13.08
C VAL A 253 9.24 -6.17 -12.04
N GLY A 254 9.44 -5.86 -10.76
CA GLY A 254 8.56 -6.31 -9.69
C GLY A 254 7.12 -5.82 -9.85
N VAL A 255 6.93 -4.52 -10.11
CA VAL A 255 5.57 -3.97 -10.30
C VAL A 255 4.90 -4.50 -11.58
N ALA A 256 5.65 -4.74 -12.65
CA ALA A 256 5.13 -5.39 -13.86
C ALA A 256 4.66 -6.82 -13.55
N ALA A 257 5.47 -7.60 -12.83
CA ALA A 257 5.12 -8.97 -12.41
C ALA A 257 3.90 -9.00 -11.48
N LEU A 258 3.83 -8.08 -10.50
CA LEU A 258 2.67 -7.85 -9.64
C LEU A 258 1.39 -7.61 -10.47
N THR A 259 1.52 -6.80 -11.51
CA THR A 259 0.41 -6.45 -12.40
C THR A 259 -0.12 -7.67 -13.14
N VAL A 260 0.77 -8.44 -13.75
CA VAL A 260 0.43 -9.68 -14.45
C VAL A 260 -0.21 -10.68 -13.49
N GLY A 261 0.36 -10.86 -12.30
CA GLY A 261 -0.20 -11.69 -11.25
C GLY A 261 -1.63 -11.30 -10.87
N GLY A 262 -1.87 -10.00 -10.66
CA GLY A 262 -3.21 -9.49 -10.32
C GLY A 262 -4.24 -9.69 -11.44
N ILE A 263 -3.86 -9.48 -12.71
CA ILE A 263 -4.74 -9.73 -13.86
C ILE A 263 -5.10 -11.21 -13.96
N LEU A 264 -4.08 -12.08 -13.90
CA LEU A 264 -4.31 -13.54 -13.97
C LEU A 264 -5.10 -14.05 -12.76
N GLY A 265 -4.88 -13.45 -11.57
CA GLY A 265 -5.69 -13.71 -10.37
C GLY A 265 -7.15 -13.36 -10.58
N GLY A 266 -7.46 -12.20 -11.17
CA GLY A 266 -8.81 -11.78 -11.51
C GLY A 266 -9.49 -12.75 -12.51
N ILE A 267 -8.78 -13.15 -13.57
CA ILE A 267 -9.26 -14.12 -14.55
C ILE A 267 -9.53 -15.48 -13.89
N ALA A 268 -8.60 -15.96 -13.07
CA ALA A 268 -8.75 -17.22 -12.36
C ALA A 268 -9.98 -17.21 -11.43
N ALA A 269 -10.13 -16.14 -10.64
CA ALA A 269 -11.25 -15.99 -9.72
C ALA A 269 -12.60 -15.91 -10.44
N SER A 270 -12.68 -15.17 -11.55
CA SER A 270 -13.91 -15.06 -12.35
C SER A 270 -14.31 -16.37 -12.99
N ARG A 271 -13.35 -17.25 -13.32
CA ARG A 271 -13.60 -18.53 -13.96
C ARG A 271 -13.95 -19.64 -12.95
N TRP A 272 -13.24 -19.68 -11.81
CA TRP A 272 -13.35 -20.81 -10.87
C TRP A 272 -14.02 -20.46 -9.54
N GLY A 273 -14.24 -19.17 -9.27
CA GLY A 273 -14.80 -18.68 -8.03
C GLY A 273 -13.78 -18.56 -6.90
N LEU A 274 -14.10 -17.72 -5.91
CA LEU A 274 -13.21 -17.44 -4.79
C LEU A 274 -12.84 -18.70 -3.99
N LYS A 275 -13.80 -19.57 -3.70
CA LYS A 275 -13.56 -20.78 -2.89
C LYS A 275 -12.49 -21.70 -3.47
N LYS A 276 -12.51 -21.94 -4.79
CA LYS A 276 -11.52 -22.80 -5.46
C LYS A 276 -10.16 -22.11 -5.60
N CYS A 277 -10.15 -20.78 -5.77
CA CYS A 277 -8.93 -19.98 -5.93
C CYS A 277 -8.22 -19.65 -4.62
N LEU A 278 -8.92 -19.70 -3.49
CA LEU A 278 -8.38 -19.22 -2.20
C LEU A 278 -7.07 -19.92 -1.81
N TRP A 279 -7.00 -21.25 -1.89
CA TRP A 279 -5.79 -22.00 -1.58
C TRP A 279 -4.64 -21.82 -2.57
N PRO A 280 -4.84 -21.97 -3.91
CA PRO A 280 -3.79 -21.66 -4.87
C PRO A 280 -3.25 -20.24 -4.73
N MET A 281 -4.13 -19.28 -4.45
CA MET A 281 -3.76 -17.87 -4.26
C MET A 281 -3.01 -17.65 -2.95
N ALA A 282 -3.38 -18.31 -1.85
CA ALA A 282 -2.63 -18.27 -0.60
C ALA A 282 -1.22 -18.87 -0.76
N LEU A 283 -1.10 -19.99 -1.49
CA LEU A 283 0.19 -20.61 -1.78
C LEU A 283 1.06 -19.73 -2.67
N SER A 284 0.47 -19.07 -3.67
CA SER A 284 1.22 -18.15 -4.54
C SER A 284 1.73 -16.91 -3.80
N LEU A 285 1.03 -16.47 -2.74
CA LEU A 285 1.48 -15.38 -1.88
C LEU A 285 2.63 -15.80 -0.96
N THR A 286 2.69 -17.06 -0.56
CA THR A 286 3.57 -17.54 0.51
C THR A 286 4.80 -18.27 0.01
N LEU A 287 4.68 -19.16 -0.98
CA LEU A 287 5.80 -19.96 -1.45
C LEU A 287 6.94 -19.12 -2.07
N PRO A 288 6.67 -18.05 -2.84
CA PRO A 288 7.74 -17.21 -3.38
C PRO A 288 8.63 -16.54 -2.33
N CYS A 289 8.17 -16.37 -1.09
CA CYS A 289 9.00 -15.86 0.00
C CYS A 289 10.28 -16.72 0.20
N LEU A 290 10.26 -18.00 -0.23
CA LEU A 290 11.42 -18.89 -0.22
C LEU A 290 12.56 -18.35 -1.10
N SER A 291 12.25 -17.60 -2.17
CA SER A 291 13.27 -16.97 -3.02
C SER A 291 14.15 -15.98 -2.25
N PHE A 292 13.57 -15.30 -1.23
CA PHE A 292 14.34 -14.39 -0.37
C PHE A 292 15.21 -15.12 0.64
N VAL A 293 14.82 -16.31 1.11
CA VAL A 293 15.70 -17.19 1.87
C VAL A 293 16.91 -17.59 1.02
N PHE A 294 16.66 -17.97 -0.24
CA PHE A 294 17.72 -18.29 -1.18
C PHE A 294 18.65 -17.08 -1.44
N LEU A 295 18.10 -15.91 -1.73
CA LEU A 295 18.88 -14.70 -1.98
C LEU A 295 19.73 -14.30 -0.75
N ALA A 296 19.19 -14.41 0.46
CA ALA A 296 19.92 -14.08 1.68
C ALA A 296 21.00 -15.09 2.03
N ALA A 297 20.77 -16.38 1.74
CA ALA A 297 21.74 -17.44 2.02
C ALA A 297 22.92 -17.45 1.05
N PHE A 298 22.66 -17.19 -0.25
CA PHE A 298 23.67 -17.31 -1.30
C PHE A 298 24.22 -15.97 -1.79
N GLN A 299 23.57 -14.85 -1.50
CA GLN A 299 23.97 -13.48 -1.85
C GLN A 299 24.47 -13.32 -3.30
N PRO A 300 23.70 -13.78 -4.32
CA PRO A 300 24.10 -13.65 -5.71
C PRO A 300 24.24 -12.18 -6.11
N GLN A 301 25.28 -11.86 -6.90
CA GLN A 301 25.51 -10.49 -7.39
C GLN A 301 24.88 -10.21 -8.75
N SER A 302 24.38 -11.26 -9.42
CA SER A 302 23.80 -11.14 -10.75
C SER A 302 22.35 -10.69 -10.71
N LEU A 303 22.04 -9.61 -11.39
CA LEU A 303 20.65 -9.12 -11.56
C LEU A 303 19.77 -10.13 -12.32
N TRP A 304 20.37 -11.01 -13.13
CA TRP A 304 19.67 -12.10 -13.81
C TRP A 304 19.20 -13.22 -12.88
N VAL A 305 19.73 -13.28 -11.65
CA VAL A 305 19.25 -14.17 -10.58
C VAL A 305 18.30 -13.43 -9.65
N ILE A 306 18.65 -12.21 -9.25
CA ILE A 306 17.87 -11.41 -8.29
C ILE A 306 16.52 -10.99 -8.91
N GLY A 307 16.54 -10.51 -10.16
CA GLY A 307 15.35 -10.04 -10.85
C GLY A 307 14.21 -11.07 -10.93
N PRO A 308 14.45 -12.30 -11.42
CA PRO A 308 13.45 -13.36 -11.41
C PRO A 308 12.92 -13.74 -10.02
N CYS A 309 13.77 -13.73 -8.98
CA CYS A 309 13.35 -13.99 -7.61
C CYS A 309 12.34 -12.92 -7.12
N VAL A 310 12.66 -11.65 -7.34
CA VAL A 310 11.77 -10.52 -7.02
C VAL A 310 10.50 -10.56 -7.88
N ALA A 311 10.63 -10.86 -9.18
CA ALA A 311 9.47 -10.97 -10.07
C ALA A 311 8.54 -12.10 -9.66
N LEU A 312 9.07 -13.26 -9.27
CA LEU A 312 8.28 -14.40 -8.80
C LEU A 312 7.48 -14.06 -7.54
N ASP A 313 8.12 -13.39 -6.57
CA ASP A 313 7.47 -12.94 -5.36
C ASP A 313 6.36 -11.91 -5.66
N GLN A 314 6.66 -10.89 -6.44
CA GLN A 314 5.70 -9.85 -6.78
C GLN A 314 4.54 -10.38 -7.64
N PHE A 315 4.79 -11.33 -8.53
CA PHE A 315 3.74 -12.07 -9.25
C PHE A 315 2.84 -12.84 -8.28
N GLY A 316 3.45 -13.60 -7.36
CA GLY A 316 2.75 -14.36 -6.34
C GLY A 316 1.91 -13.47 -5.44
N TYR A 317 2.44 -12.31 -5.06
CA TYR A 317 1.71 -11.29 -4.34
C TYR A 317 0.50 -10.78 -5.14
N GLY A 318 0.68 -10.37 -6.39
CA GLY A 318 -0.41 -9.88 -7.23
C GLY A 318 -1.54 -10.90 -7.40
N PHE A 319 -1.17 -12.16 -7.65
CA PHE A 319 -2.12 -13.26 -7.81
C PHE A 319 -2.84 -13.60 -6.49
N GLY A 320 -2.10 -13.73 -5.40
CA GLY A 320 -2.62 -14.09 -4.08
C GLY A 320 -3.45 -12.99 -3.43
N PHE A 321 -3.08 -11.73 -3.63
CA PHE A 321 -3.81 -10.57 -3.13
C PHE A 321 -5.22 -10.47 -3.72
N THR A 322 -5.44 -11.01 -4.92
CA THR A 322 -6.77 -11.04 -5.55
C THR A 322 -7.79 -11.79 -4.68
N ALA A 323 -7.42 -12.96 -4.12
CA ALA A 323 -8.32 -13.69 -3.21
C ALA A 323 -8.65 -12.90 -1.96
N TYR A 324 -7.66 -12.19 -1.41
CA TYR A 324 -7.86 -11.34 -0.24
C TYR A 324 -8.87 -10.22 -0.53
N MET A 325 -8.70 -9.48 -1.63
CA MET A 325 -9.63 -8.41 -2.02
C MET A 325 -11.04 -8.93 -2.26
N LEU A 326 -11.18 -10.07 -2.95
CA LEU A 326 -12.49 -10.71 -3.17
C LEU A 326 -13.14 -11.14 -1.86
N TYR A 327 -12.35 -11.63 -0.89
CA TYR A 327 -12.88 -11.97 0.42
C TYR A 327 -13.37 -10.74 1.20
N LEU A 328 -12.66 -9.61 1.12
CA LEU A 328 -13.11 -8.35 1.71
C LEU A 328 -14.47 -7.92 1.12
N MET A 329 -14.62 -8.02 -0.20
CA MET A 329 -15.87 -7.72 -0.89
C MET A 329 -16.98 -8.70 -0.46
N TYR A 330 -16.68 -9.99 -0.41
CA TYR A 330 -17.62 -11.04 0.04
C TYR A 330 -18.12 -10.76 1.45
N PHE A 331 -17.23 -10.48 2.39
CA PHE A 331 -17.60 -10.22 3.77
C PHE A 331 -18.35 -8.89 3.95
N SER A 332 -18.12 -7.92 3.07
CA SER A 332 -18.78 -6.62 3.13
C SER A 332 -20.24 -6.65 2.66
N GLU A 333 -20.71 -7.69 1.98
CA GLU A 333 -22.07 -7.75 1.43
C GLU A 333 -23.17 -7.54 2.47
N GLY A 334 -24.26 -6.87 2.08
CA GLY A 334 -25.41 -6.52 2.91
C GLY A 334 -25.85 -5.08 2.75
N GLU A 335 -26.75 -4.62 3.63
CA GLU A 335 -27.37 -3.28 3.58
C GLU A 335 -26.35 -2.13 3.55
N PHE A 336 -25.25 -2.24 4.32
CA PHE A 336 -24.18 -1.23 4.42
C PHE A 336 -22.91 -1.65 3.68
N LYS A 337 -23.03 -2.25 2.50
CA LYS A 337 -21.92 -2.86 1.75
C LYS A 337 -20.69 -1.95 1.63
N THR A 338 -20.86 -0.68 1.21
CA THR A 338 -19.75 0.27 1.02
C THR A 338 -19.05 0.61 2.33
N ALA A 339 -19.82 0.87 3.38
CA ALA A 339 -19.26 1.19 4.70
C ALA A 339 -18.59 -0.02 5.34
N HIS A 340 -19.17 -1.23 5.21
CA HIS A 340 -18.53 -2.47 5.66
C HIS A 340 -17.25 -2.76 4.88
N TYR A 341 -17.21 -2.48 3.57
CA TYR A 341 -15.99 -2.62 2.78
C TYR A 341 -14.90 -1.64 3.24
N SER A 342 -15.27 -0.41 3.59
CA SER A 342 -14.34 0.56 4.17
C SER A 342 -13.75 0.05 5.49
N LEU A 343 -14.54 -0.59 6.36
CA LEU A 343 -14.04 -1.25 7.58
C LEU A 343 -13.09 -2.41 7.25
N CYS A 344 -13.43 -3.26 6.28
CA CYS A 344 -12.54 -4.34 5.84
C CYS A 344 -11.20 -3.80 5.33
N THR A 345 -11.19 -2.70 4.56
CA THR A 345 -9.96 -2.07 4.09
C THR A 345 -9.17 -1.39 5.21
N ALA A 346 -9.81 -0.95 6.29
CA ALA A 346 -9.13 -0.49 7.50
C ALA A 346 -8.38 -1.65 8.19
N PHE A 347 -9.00 -2.83 8.31
CA PHE A 347 -8.30 -4.05 8.77
C PHE A 347 -7.15 -4.45 7.84
N MET A 348 -7.30 -4.28 6.53
CA MET A 348 -6.23 -4.48 5.56
C MET A 348 -5.04 -3.54 5.83
N ALA A 349 -5.28 -2.26 6.10
CA ALA A 349 -4.21 -1.33 6.44
C ALA A 349 -3.55 -1.71 7.78
N LEU A 350 -4.34 -2.12 8.76
CA LEU A 350 -3.85 -2.58 10.06
C LEU A 350 -2.99 -3.84 9.94
N SER A 351 -3.34 -4.77 9.05
CA SER A 351 -2.56 -6.00 8.79
C SER A 351 -1.16 -5.73 8.23
N MET A 352 -0.97 -4.59 7.55
CA MET A 352 0.34 -4.15 7.08
C MET A 352 1.08 -3.32 8.14
N MET A 353 0.34 -2.50 8.89
CA MET A 353 0.91 -1.61 9.89
C MET A 353 1.53 -2.39 11.06
N LEU A 354 0.78 -3.33 11.66
CA LEU A 354 1.22 -4.02 12.88
C LEU A 354 2.52 -4.82 12.69
N PRO A 355 2.64 -5.73 11.70
CA PRO A 355 3.92 -6.42 11.47
C PRO A 355 5.02 -5.44 11.07
N GLY A 356 4.67 -4.41 10.29
CA GLY A 356 5.61 -3.40 9.84
C GLY A 356 6.25 -2.59 10.96
N LEU A 357 5.55 -2.35 12.08
CA LEU A 357 6.10 -1.65 13.23
C LEU A 357 7.32 -2.36 13.83
N VAL A 358 7.32 -3.70 13.78
CA VAL A 358 8.36 -4.53 14.41
C VAL A 358 9.32 -5.19 13.42
N ALA A 359 8.98 -5.19 12.12
CA ALA A 359 9.72 -5.94 11.09
C ALA A 359 11.23 -5.62 11.08
N GLY A 360 11.58 -4.34 11.18
CA GLY A 360 12.98 -3.93 11.16
C GLY A 360 13.74 -4.38 12.40
N TYR A 361 13.13 -4.26 13.59
CA TYR A 361 13.75 -4.72 14.83
C TYR A 361 13.94 -6.25 14.86
N VAL A 362 12.93 -6.99 14.34
CA VAL A 362 13.04 -8.44 14.20
C VAL A 362 14.17 -8.80 13.23
N GLN A 363 14.32 -8.05 12.13
CA GLN A 363 15.38 -8.26 11.16
C GLN A 363 16.76 -7.90 11.76
N GLU A 364 16.90 -6.80 12.50
CA GLU A 364 18.14 -6.40 13.16
C GLU A 364 18.59 -7.45 14.21
N TRP A 365 17.62 -8.05 14.92
CA TRP A 365 17.91 -9.09 15.91
C TRP A 365 18.28 -10.44 15.27
N LEU A 366 17.58 -10.86 14.20
CA LEU A 366 17.76 -12.18 13.59
C LEU A 366 18.83 -12.20 12.48
N GLY A 367 19.13 -11.07 11.86
CA GLY A 367 19.80 -10.99 10.56
C GLY A 367 18.88 -11.41 9.40
N TYR A 368 19.27 -11.09 8.15
CA TYR A 368 18.40 -11.29 6.98
C TYR A 368 18.02 -12.75 6.72
N THR A 369 18.97 -13.67 6.77
CA THR A 369 18.68 -15.09 6.47
C THR A 369 17.67 -15.68 7.46
N SER A 370 17.88 -15.49 8.76
CA SER A 370 16.96 -15.99 9.78
C SER A 370 15.62 -15.24 9.76
N PHE A 371 15.63 -13.95 9.42
CA PHE A 371 14.41 -13.17 9.23
C PHE A 371 13.54 -13.74 8.10
N PHE A 372 14.11 -14.07 6.95
CA PHE A 372 13.32 -14.66 5.85
C PHE A 372 12.86 -16.09 6.17
N ILE A 373 13.62 -16.85 6.96
CA ILE A 373 13.13 -18.13 7.52
C ILE A 373 11.95 -17.89 8.47
N PHE A 374 12.00 -16.88 9.33
CA PHE A 374 10.88 -16.48 10.18
C PHE A 374 9.65 -16.09 9.32
N VAL A 375 9.84 -15.37 8.22
CA VAL A 375 8.75 -15.06 7.27
C VAL A 375 8.13 -16.34 6.71
N MET A 376 8.94 -17.37 6.37
CA MET A 376 8.44 -18.67 5.95
C MET A 376 7.63 -19.38 7.05
N VAL A 377 8.02 -19.26 8.31
CA VAL A 377 7.23 -19.78 9.44
C VAL A 377 5.88 -19.05 9.54
N CYS A 378 5.85 -17.73 9.31
CA CYS A 378 4.61 -16.95 9.25
C CYS A 378 3.65 -17.42 8.14
N CYS A 379 4.14 -18.08 7.07
CA CYS A 379 3.29 -18.66 6.04
C CYS A 379 2.33 -19.74 6.58
N LEU A 380 2.71 -20.43 7.67
CA LEU A 380 1.83 -21.38 8.36
C LEU A 380 0.59 -20.68 8.96
N VAL A 381 0.76 -19.45 9.41
CA VAL A 381 -0.36 -18.63 9.92
C VAL A 381 -1.33 -18.31 8.78
N THR A 382 -0.83 -17.92 7.61
CA THR A 382 -1.66 -17.70 6.40
C THR A 382 -2.43 -18.96 6.02
N ALA A 383 -1.78 -20.12 6.05
CA ALA A 383 -2.43 -21.41 5.79
C ALA A 383 -3.52 -21.71 6.83
N ALA A 384 -3.24 -21.50 8.11
CA ALA A 384 -4.19 -21.73 9.20
C ALA A 384 -5.45 -20.84 9.06
N VAL A 385 -5.29 -19.54 8.83
CA VAL A 385 -6.44 -18.64 8.69
C VAL A 385 -7.21 -18.89 7.38
N THR A 386 -6.53 -19.31 6.32
CA THR A 386 -7.16 -19.73 5.07
C THR A 386 -8.06 -20.95 5.27
N PHE A 387 -7.64 -21.90 6.10
CA PHE A 387 -8.42 -23.08 6.46
C PHE A 387 -9.68 -22.73 7.28
N MET A 388 -9.62 -21.69 8.11
CA MET A 388 -10.74 -21.30 8.99
C MET A 388 -11.90 -20.63 8.23
N VAL A 389 -11.65 -20.00 7.10
CA VAL A 389 -12.68 -19.24 6.37
C VAL A 389 -13.59 -20.13 5.55
N LYS A 390 -14.89 -19.84 5.62
CA LYS A 390 -15.91 -20.47 4.79
C LYS A 390 -16.39 -19.47 3.76
N VAL A 391 -16.31 -19.84 2.48
CA VAL A 391 -16.74 -19.02 1.34
C VAL A 391 -17.78 -19.81 0.54
N ASP A 392 -18.79 -19.09 0.03
CA ASP A 392 -19.77 -19.65 -0.88
C ASP A 392 -19.08 -20.16 -2.16
N PRO A 393 -19.35 -21.42 -2.59
CA PRO A 393 -18.75 -21.98 -3.80
C PRO A 393 -19.02 -21.21 -5.09
N GLU A 394 -20.13 -20.50 -5.16
CA GLU A 394 -20.54 -19.79 -6.37
C GLU A 394 -20.04 -18.32 -6.39
N TYR A 395 -19.56 -17.80 -5.25
CA TYR A 395 -19.12 -16.42 -5.16
C TYR A 395 -17.91 -16.14 -6.06
N GLY A 396 -18.01 -15.08 -6.85
CA GLY A 396 -16.94 -14.60 -7.74
C GLY A 396 -16.91 -15.28 -9.11
N LYS A 397 -17.74 -16.28 -9.38
CA LYS A 397 -17.88 -16.85 -10.73
C LYS A 397 -18.66 -15.91 -11.64
N LYS A 398 -18.17 -15.75 -12.88
CA LYS A 398 -18.95 -15.10 -13.94
C LYS A 398 -20.08 -16.05 -14.33
N GLN A 399 -21.32 -15.59 -14.22
CA GLN A 399 -22.51 -16.27 -14.73
C GLN A 399 -22.53 -16.23 -16.25
#